data_362cec90b585920422933e5366a16705
#
_entry.id   362cec90b585920422933e5366a16705
#
_cell.length_a   1.000
_cell.length_b   1.000
_cell.length_c   1.000
_cell.angle_alpha   90.00
_cell.angle_beta   90.00
_cell.angle_gamma   90.00
#
_symmetry.space_group_name_H-M   'P 1'
#
loop_
_entity.id
_entity.type
_entity.pdbx_description
1 polymer ?
#
loop_
_entity_poly.entity_id
_entity_poly.type
_entity_poly.pdbx_seq_one_letter_code
_entity_poly.pdbx_strand_id
1 'polypeptide(L)'
;MRRSKLEMYIDILKVLARHGSLKLTHVMYKANVNCSVLKQSLDFLIQQGLVEEQFFSEKRNRRVVYAITERGRIVLRYFRELDIALQITGETSKIPALLY
;
A
#
# COMPACT_ATOMS: atom_id res chain seq x y z
N MET A 1 -4.06 -18.48 -2.21
CA MET A 1 -2.74 -18.21 -2.79
C MET A 1 -2.08 -17.05 -2.07
N ARG A 2 -0.83 -17.20 -1.72
CA ARG A 2 -0.11 -16.16 -1.01
C ARG A 2 0.26 -15.01 -1.94
N ARG A 3 0.06 -13.81 -1.46
CA ARG A 3 0.58 -12.64 -2.15
C ARG A 3 2.07 -12.50 -1.87
N SER A 4 2.83 -12.03 -2.86
CA SER A 4 4.21 -11.65 -2.62
C SER A 4 4.24 -10.37 -1.78
N LYS A 5 5.40 -10.05 -1.23
CA LYS A 5 5.57 -8.79 -0.49
C LYS A 5 5.26 -7.59 -1.38
N LEU A 6 5.71 -7.63 -2.62
CA LEU A 6 5.46 -6.53 -3.55
C LEU A 6 3.96 -6.35 -3.80
N GLU A 7 3.25 -7.43 -4.05
CA GLU A 7 1.80 -7.37 -4.25
C GLU A 7 1.10 -6.78 -3.02
N MET A 8 1.53 -7.18 -1.84
CA MET A 8 0.98 -6.68 -0.59
C MET A 8 1.22 -5.18 -0.43
N TYR A 9 2.43 -4.72 -0.72
CA TYR A 9 2.76 -3.29 -0.64
C TYR A 9 1.91 -2.49 -1.62
N ILE A 10 1.75 -3.00 -2.83
CA ILE A 10 0.94 -2.33 -3.84
C ILE A 10 -0.54 -2.31 -3.42
N ASP A 11 -1.04 -3.39 -2.85
CA ASP A 11 -2.43 -3.43 -2.36
C ASP A 11 -2.66 -2.40 -1.27
N ILE A 12 -1.72 -2.25 -0.35
CA ILE A 12 -1.80 -1.24 0.70
C ILE A 12 -1.81 0.17 0.10
N LEU A 13 -0.91 0.43 -0.84
CA LEU A 13 -0.87 1.72 -1.52
C LEU A 13 -2.16 2.02 -2.27
N LYS A 14 -2.74 1.02 -2.93
CA LYS A 14 -4.01 1.19 -3.63
C LYS A 14 -5.13 1.56 -2.67
N VAL A 15 -5.19 0.89 -1.53
CA VAL A 15 -6.21 1.16 -0.51
C VAL A 15 -6.08 2.61 -0.01
N LEU A 16 -4.87 3.04 0.29
CA LEU A 16 -4.64 4.39 0.79
C LEU A 16 -4.91 5.44 -0.29
N ALA A 17 -4.55 5.16 -1.54
CA ALA A 17 -4.81 6.08 -2.64
C ALA A 17 -6.30 6.26 -2.89
N ARG A 18 -7.07 5.18 -2.73
CA ARG A 18 -8.51 5.20 -3.00
C ARG A 18 -9.30 5.83 -1.87
N HIS A 19 -8.93 5.54 -0.63
CA HIS A 19 -9.73 5.93 0.54
C HIS A 19 -9.16 7.12 1.31
N GLY A 20 -7.96 7.57 0.98
CA GLY A 20 -7.32 8.65 1.72
C GLY A 20 -6.69 8.15 3.01
N SER A 21 -6.69 9.00 4.03
CA SER A 21 -6.08 8.65 5.32
C SER A 21 -6.96 7.64 6.05
N LEU A 22 -6.35 6.54 6.50
CA LEU A 22 -7.08 5.47 7.17
C LEU A 22 -6.35 5.03 8.44
N LYS A 23 -7.14 4.60 9.42
CA LYS A 23 -6.62 3.94 10.61
C LYS A 23 -6.12 2.54 10.25
N LEU A 24 -5.25 2.01 11.12
CA LEU A 24 -4.67 0.70 10.93
C LEU A 24 -5.73 -0.39 10.68
N THR A 25 -6.78 -0.40 11.49
CA THR A 25 -7.84 -1.42 11.38
C THR A 25 -8.56 -1.35 10.04
N HIS A 26 -8.76 -0.15 9.51
CA HIS A 26 -9.42 0.02 8.22
C HIS A 26 -8.53 -0.46 7.08
N VAL A 27 -7.24 -0.19 7.16
CA VAL A 27 -6.29 -0.70 6.16
C VAL A 27 -6.25 -2.22 6.20
N MET A 28 -6.25 -2.79 7.40
CA MET A 28 -6.31 -4.24 7.60
C MET A 28 -7.45 -4.88 6.83
N TYR A 29 -8.65 -4.36 7.04
CA TYR A 29 -9.83 -4.92 6.41
C TYR A 29 -9.82 -4.73 4.89
N LYS A 30 -9.48 -3.53 4.45
CA LYS A 30 -9.56 -3.20 3.03
C LYS A 30 -8.46 -3.86 2.21
N ALA A 31 -7.28 -4.04 2.77
CA ALA A 31 -6.18 -4.72 2.10
C ALA A 31 -6.16 -6.23 2.37
N ASN A 32 -6.98 -6.69 3.30
CA ASN A 32 -7.05 -8.10 3.68
C ASN A 32 -5.70 -8.64 4.15
N VAL A 33 -5.11 -7.96 5.12
CA VAL A 33 -3.80 -8.28 5.68
C VAL A 33 -3.93 -8.36 7.19
N ASN A 34 -3.29 -9.34 7.82
CA ASN A 34 -3.34 -9.40 9.28
C ASN A 34 -2.51 -8.28 9.92
N CYS A 35 -2.79 -8.00 11.18
CA CYS A 35 -2.22 -6.83 11.87
C CYS A 35 -0.70 -6.86 11.93
N SER A 36 -0.12 -8.00 12.24
CA SER A 36 1.33 -8.14 12.39
C SER A 36 2.06 -7.85 11.08
N VAL A 37 1.59 -8.47 10.01
CA VAL A 37 2.17 -8.28 8.67
C VAL A 37 1.95 -6.86 8.19
N LEU A 38 0.78 -6.30 8.46
CA LEU A 38 0.47 -4.92 8.05
C LEU A 38 1.39 -3.91 8.72
N LYS A 39 1.64 -4.06 10.03
CA LYS A 39 2.54 -3.16 10.75
C LYS A 39 3.94 -3.18 10.15
N GLN A 40 4.46 -4.37 9.86
CA GLN A 40 5.77 -4.52 9.25
C GLN A 40 5.80 -3.87 7.86
N SER A 41 4.76 -4.09 7.09
CA SER A 41 4.65 -3.53 5.74
C SER A 41 4.57 -2.01 5.76
N LEU A 42 3.77 -1.46 6.67
CA LEU A 42 3.65 -0.01 6.81
C LEU A 42 4.97 0.62 7.26
N ASP A 43 5.68 -0.02 8.20
CA ASP A 43 6.99 0.48 8.63
C ASP A 43 7.95 0.55 7.44
N PHE A 44 7.97 -0.48 6.61
CA PHE A 44 8.79 -0.49 5.41
C PHE A 44 8.39 0.65 4.47
N LEU A 45 7.10 0.79 4.19
CA LEU A 45 6.60 1.81 3.26
C LEU A 45 6.89 3.22 3.79
N ILE A 46 6.80 3.41 5.09
CA ILE A 46 7.13 4.70 5.72
C ILE A 46 8.62 4.99 5.56
N GLN A 47 9.48 4.01 5.79
CA GLN A 47 10.92 4.18 5.63
C GLN A 47 11.29 4.52 4.19
N GLN A 48 10.56 3.99 3.23
CA GLN A 48 10.78 4.28 1.82
C GLN A 48 10.16 5.60 1.37
N GLY A 49 9.45 6.27 2.26
CA GLY A 49 8.80 7.54 1.93
C GLY A 49 7.56 7.42 1.08
N LEU A 50 6.95 6.24 1.04
CA LEU A 50 5.75 5.98 0.23
C LEU A 50 4.46 6.17 1.00
N VAL A 51 4.53 6.05 2.31
CA VAL A 51 3.40 6.21 3.23
C VAL A 51 3.86 7.11 4.37
N GLU A 52 2.95 7.90 4.91
CA GLU A 52 3.24 8.73 6.08
C GLU A 52 2.24 8.43 7.18
N GLU A 53 2.72 8.56 8.42
CA GLU A 53 1.87 8.51 9.60
C GLU A 53 1.43 9.93 9.94
N GLN A 54 0.15 10.08 10.26
CA GLN A 54 -0.39 11.35 10.72
C GLN A 54 -0.97 11.15 12.11
N PHE A 55 -0.55 11.99 13.02
CA PHE A 55 -0.99 11.93 14.41
C PHE A 55 -1.99 13.04 14.68
N PHE A 56 -3.12 12.66 15.21
CA PHE A 56 -4.14 13.60 15.62
C PHE A 56 -4.38 13.43 17.12
N SER A 57 -4.37 14.52 17.83
CA SER A 57 -4.65 14.54 19.25
C SER A 57 -5.77 15.54 19.51
N GLU A 58 -6.94 15.04 19.86
CA GLU A 58 -8.05 15.87 20.29
C GLU A 58 -8.47 15.45 21.69
N LYS A 59 -8.30 16.36 22.64
CA LYS A 59 -8.67 16.12 24.04
C LYS A 59 -8.04 14.83 24.56
N ARG A 60 -8.83 13.75 24.69
CA ARG A 60 -8.36 12.46 25.21
C ARG A 60 -8.10 11.44 24.13
N ASN A 61 -8.41 11.77 22.88
CA ASN A 61 -8.29 10.81 21.78
C ASN A 61 -7.04 11.06 20.99
N ARG A 62 -6.19 10.03 20.93
CA ARG A 62 -5.04 10.01 20.03
C ARG A 62 -5.39 9.14 18.85
N ARG A 63 -5.23 9.69 17.67
CA ARG A 63 -5.45 8.94 16.44
C ARG A 63 -4.18 8.88 15.64
N VAL A 64 -3.89 7.70 15.14
CA VAL A 64 -2.84 7.52 14.14
C VAL A 64 -3.52 7.05 12.87
N VAL A 65 -3.30 7.77 11.79
CA VAL A 65 -3.79 7.38 10.48
C VAL A 65 -2.62 7.32 9.52
N TYR A 66 -2.80 6.58 8.46
CA TYR A 66 -1.79 6.37 7.44
C TYR A 66 -2.30 6.94 6.13
N ALA A 67 -1.42 7.60 5.40
CA ALA A 67 -1.76 8.23 4.12
C ALA A 67 -0.66 7.95 3.12
N ILE A 68 -1.06 7.83 1.85
CA ILE A 68 -0.08 7.68 0.77
C ILE A 68 0.57 9.03 0.50
N THR A 69 1.87 9.03 0.27
CA THR A 69 2.61 10.24 -0.09
C THR A 69 2.57 10.45 -1.60
N GLU A 70 3.06 11.59 -2.04
CA GLU A 70 3.22 11.85 -3.47
C GLU A 70 4.12 10.81 -4.12
N ARG A 71 5.22 10.45 -3.44
CA ARG A 71 6.12 9.41 -3.93
C ARG A 71 5.41 8.06 -4.02
N GLY A 72 4.55 7.75 -3.07
CA GLY A 72 3.75 6.53 -3.10
C GLY A 72 2.81 6.50 -4.29
N ARG A 73 2.21 7.64 -4.63
CA ARG A 73 1.33 7.76 -5.80
C ARG A 73 2.10 7.55 -7.10
N ILE A 74 3.32 8.06 -7.17
CA ILE A 74 4.19 7.88 -8.34
C ILE A 74 4.52 6.41 -8.52
N VAL A 75 4.90 5.72 -7.45
CA VAL A 75 5.19 4.29 -7.50
C VAL A 75 3.98 3.51 -7.97
N LEU A 76 2.81 3.84 -7.43
CA LEU A 76 1.56 3.16 -7.79
C LEU A 76 1.23 3.36 -9.27
N ARG A 77 1.47 4.55 -9.80
CA ARG A 77 1.23 4.83 -11.21
C ARG A 77 2.15 4.02 -12.11
N TYR A 78 3.44 3.95 -11.80
CA TYR A 78 4.39 3.13 -12.57
C TYR A 78 4.00 1.67 -12.54
N PHE A 79 3.57 1.19 -11.39
CA PHE A 79 3.11 -0.20 -11.26
C PHE A 79 1.92 -0.46 -12.17
N ARG A 80 0.97 0.47 -12.21
CA ARG A 80 -0.21 0.35 -13.07
C ARG A 80 0.18 0.33 -14.54
N GLU A 81 1.09 1.19 -14.94
CA GLU A 81 1.57 1.24 -16.32
C GLU A 81 2.24 -0.07 -16.72
N LEU A 82 3.04 -0.63 -15.83
CA LEU A 82 3.70 -1.91 -16.07
C LEU A 82 2.67 -3.03 -16.23
N ASP A 83 1.67 -3.06 -15.36
CA ASP A 83 0.62 -4.06 -15.42
C ASP A 83 -0.15 -3.99 -16.75
N ILE A 84 -0.49 -2.79 -17.19
CA ILE A 84 -1.16 -2.58 -18.47
C ILE A 84 -0.28 -3.05 -19.62
N ALA A 85 1.00 -2.72 -19.60
CA ALA A 85 1.94 -3.12 -20.64
C ALA A 85 2.04 -4.64 -20.76
N LEU A 86 2.05 -5.33 -19.62
CA LEU A 86 2.09 -6.79 -19.61
C LEU A 86 0.81 -7.39 -20.16
N GLN A 87 -0.33 -6.79 -19.89
CA GLN A 87 -1.61 -7.23 -20.44
C GLN A 87 -1.64 -7.07 -21.95
N ILE A 88 -1.12 -5.95 -22.46
CA ILE A 88 -1.07 -5.68 -23.89
C ILE A 88 -0.24 -6.71 -24.63
N THR A 89 0.85 -7.20 -24.00
CA THR A 89 1.72 -8.20 -24.63
C THR A 89 1.17 -9.63 -24.52
N GLY A 90 -0.01 -9.78 -23.90
CA GLY A 90 -0.60 -11.09 -23.68
C GLY A 90 -0.16 -11.77 -22.41
N GLU A 91 0.67 -11.12 -21.63
CA GLU A 91 1.04 -11.62 -20.33
C GLU A 91 -0.12 -11.46 -19.34
N THR A 92 -0.10 -12.27 -18.31
CA THR A 92 -1.11 -12.11 -17.26
C THR A 92 -0.80 -10.85 -16.45
N SER A 93 -1.77 -10.41 -15.65
CA SER A 93 -1.58 -9.27 -14.76
C SER A 93 -0.60 -9.54 -13.61
N LYS A 94 0.01 -10.70 -13.58
CA LYS A 94 1.00 -11.05 -12.56
C LYS A 94 2.30 -10.31 -12.80
N ILE A 95 2.87 -9.82 -11.71
CA ILE A 95 4.16 -9.19 -11.76
C ILE A 95 5.22 -10.26 -12.05
N PRO A 96 6.12 -10.03 -13.00
CA PRO A 96 7.21 -10.97 -13.24
C PRO A 96 8.04 -11.24 -11.99
N ALA A 97 8.47 -12.48 -11.84
CA ALA A 97 9.22 -12.89 -10.65
C ALA A 97 10.48 -12.05 -10.42
N LEU A 98 11.10 -11.55 -11.48
CA LEU A 98 12.30 -10.74 -11.37
C LEU A 98 12.07 -9.37 -10.72
N LEU A 99 10.83 -8.98 -10.53
CA LEU A 99 10.50 -7.72 -9.85
C LEU A 99 10.30 -7.89 -8.35
N TYR A 100 10.38 -9.11 -7.87
CA TYR A 100 10.19 -9.40 -6.46
C TYR A 100 11.51 -9.43 -5.70
#